data_b62f6e0e39d43774723440c232d96c79
#
_entry.id   b62f6e0e39d43774723440c232d96c79
#
_cell.length_a   1.000
_cell.length_b   1.000
_cell.length_c   1.000
_cell.angle_alpha   90.00
_cell.angle_beta   90.00
_cell.angle_gamma   90.00
#
_symmetry.space_group_name_H-M   'P 1'
#
loop_
_entity.id
_entity.type
_entity.pdbx_description
1 polymer ?
#
loop_
_entity_poly.entity_id
_entity_poly.type
_entity_poly.pdbx_seq_one_letter_code
_entity_poly.pdbx_strand_id
1 'polypeptide(L)'
;MQQLFRQLPSVDKLLKQPQAVDFIQQFGHQAVVQQLRLLIEQARHHVQHHHSLPNFLTNETTLFAQLSHSLSQLRTVQLRPVFNLTGTVLHTNLGRGLWSEAAVQAATCAMQNNVALEFDIDEGRRSHRDLYISELVSKITGAEAACVVNNNAAAVLLMLATFAKDKEVIVSRGELVEIGGAFRIPDIMLQAGCKLVEVGTTNRTHLKDYRNAINENTAFLMKVHTSNYHIEGFTSSVPEEELVTLGKEFGLPVISDLGSGSLTDMASLGLPAEPMVQQKVAAGVDLVSFSGDKLLGGPQAGIIVGKKEWIDELQAHPLKRVLRCDKVILSALEATLRQYLLPEKLSETLPTLNLLTQSVDLLKIRAEKLKEVLGKRLNSRYILQVEPSLAQIGSGALPTEKLPSVAVTIESEKQSDLLALEQQFKQLPTPIIGRFADKKFWLDLRSVAQFEPLIEMLSFNIPLFSKEGQGEIWQK
;
A
#
# COMPACT_ATOMS: atom_id res chain seq x y z
N MET A 1 -10.94 -17.35 48.15
CA MET A 1 -10.55 -16.07 47.53
C MET A 1 -9.39 -15.39 48.26
N GLN A 2 -9.48 -15.05 49.59
CA GLN A 2 -8.37 -14.40 50.32
C GLN A 2 -7.04 -15.22 50.31
N GLN A 3 -7.09 -16.54 50.38
CA GLN A 3 -5.91 -17.38 50.31
C GLN A 3 -5.19 -17.31 48.93
N LEU A 4 -5.92 -17.21 47.83
CA LEU A 4 -5.34 -17.06 46.48
C LEU A 4 -4.67 -15.71 46.30
N PHE A 5 -5.26 -14.62 46.81
CA PHE A 5 -4.59 -13.30 46.78
C PHE A 5 -3.29 -13.24 47.57
N ARG A 6 -3.17 -14.01 48.67
CA ARG A 6 -1.92 -14.10 49.43
C ARG A 6 -0.80 -14.87 48.70
N GLN A 7 -1.16 -15.68 47.71
CA GLN A 7 -0.18 -16.41 46.88
C GLN A 7 0.40 -15.55 45.76
N LEU A 8 -0.19 -14.39 45.46
CA LEU A 8 0.34 -13.49 44.43
C LEU A 8 1.66 -12.87 44.92
N PRO A 9 2.74 -13.00 44.18
CA PRO A 9 4.04 -12.42 44.56
C PRO A 9 3.99 -10.89 44.50
N SER A 10 4.72 -10.23 45.39
CA SER A 10 4.91 -8.79 45.28
C SER A 10 5.91 -8.46 44.16
N VAL A 11 5.71 -7.33 43.50
CA VAL A 11 6.63 -6.84 42.47
C VAL A 11 8.05 -6.70 43.01
N ASP A 12 8.22 -6.20 44.23
CA ASP A 12 9.52 -6.06 44.87
C ASP A 12 10.24 -7.38 45.09
N LYS A 13 9.50 -8.47 45.40
CA LYS A 13 10.07 -9.81 45.52
C LYS A 13 10.54 -10.32 44.16
N LEU A 14 9.75 -10.10 43.10
CA LEU A 14 10.08 -10.52 41.74
C LEU A 14 11.28 -9.76 41.17
N LEU A 15 11.42 -8.48 41.47
CA LEU A 15 12.56 -7.66 41.01
C LEU A 15 13.92 -8.11 41.58
N LYS A 16 13.92 -8.83 42.72
CA LYS A 16 15.13 -9.36 43.35
C LYS A 16 15.59 -10.70 42.76
N GLN A 17 14.80 -11.33 41.88
CA GLN A 17 15.17 -12.56 41.23
C GLN A 17 16.23 -12.35 40.16
N PRO A 18 17.18 -13.29 39.98
CA PRO A 18 18.25 -13.16 38.98
C PRO A 18 17.72 -12.86 37.57
N GLN A 19 16.66 -13.54 37.13
CA GLN A 19 16.04 -13.34 35.82
C GLN A 19 15.51 -11.91 35.65
N ALA A 20 14.96 -11.28 36.71
CA ALA A 20 14.51 -9.89 36.66
C ALA A 20 15.68 -8.93 36.49
N VAL A 21 16.84 -9.23 37.09
CA VAL A 21 18.05 -8.42 36.92
C VAL A 21 18.52 -8.42 35.48
N ASP A 22 18.51 -9.59 34.81
CA ASP A 22 18.86 -9.71 33.40
C ASP A 22 17.89 -8.90 32.51
N PHE A 23 16.58 -9.00 32.79
CA PHE A 23 15.59 -8.20 32.07
C PHE A 23 15.73 -6.69 32.31
N ILE A 24 16.11 -6.28 33.54
CA ILE A 24 16.39 -4.87 33.84
C ILE A 24 17.56 -4.36 33.01
N GLN A 25 18.65 -5.14 32.88
CA GLN A 25 19.80 -4.78 32.04
C GLN A 25 19.38 -4.66 30.56
N GLN A 26 18.53 -5.57 30.08
CA GLN A 26 18.12 -5.63 28.68
C GLN A 26 17.03 -4.60 28.32
N PHE A 27 16.02 -4.41 29.16
CA PHE A 27 14.81 -3.64 28.87
C PHE A 27 14.68 -2.34 29.69
N GLY A 28 15.48 -2.17 30.72
CA GLY A 28 15.42 -1.05 31.66
C GLY A 28 14.47 -1.31 32.84
N HIS A 29 14.83 -0.76 34.03
CA HIS A 29 14.10 -0.99 35.27
C HIS A 29 12.62 -0.60 35.18
N GLN A 30 12.31 0.57 34.59
CA GLN A 30 10.93 1.06 34.51
C GLN A 30 10.01 0.14 33.70
N ALA A 31 10.46 -0.38 32.56
CA ALA A 31 9.70 -1.29 31.72
C ALA A 31 9.42 -2.61 32.45
N VAL A 32 10.40 -3.19 33.12
CA VAL A 32 10.25 -4.43 33.89
C VAL A 32 9.25 -4.25 35.03
N VAL A 33 9.37 -3.17 35.81
CA VAL A 33 8.42 -2.86 36.90
C VAL A 33 6.99 -2.70 36.38
N GLN A 34 6.83 -1.98 35.27
CA GLN A 34 5.49 -1.76 34.68
C GLN A 34 4.87 -3.08 34.20
N GLN A 35 5.62 -3.91 33.49
CA GLN A 35 5.11 -5.21 33.02
C GLN A 35 4.82 -6.17 34.17
N LEU A 36 5.63 -6.22 35.20
CA LEU A 36 5.33 -7.03 36.39
C LEU A 36 4.06 -6.56 37.09
N ARG A 37 3.83 -5.25 37.21
CA ARG A 37 2.57 -4.69 37.77
C ARG A 37 1.36 -5.12 36.95
N LEU A 38 1.44 -5.03 35.62
CA LEU A 38 0.37 -5.44 34.72
C LEU A 38 0.06 -6.94 34.85
N LEU A 39 1.08 -7.80 34.90
CA LEU A 39 0.90 -9.24 35.09
C LEU A 39 0.26 -9.58 36.45
N ILE A 40 0.67 -8.91 37.51
CA ILE A 40 0.04 -9.12 38.84
C ILE A 40 -1.38 -8.60 38.86
N GLU A 41 -1.70 -7.50 38.17
CA GLU A 41 -3.06 -6.99 38.05
C GLU A 41 -3.95 -7.94 37.23
N GLN A 42 -3.47 -8.45 36.11
CA GLN A 42 -4.15 -9.51 35.35
C GLN A 42 -4.41 -10.76 36.21
N ALA A 43 -3.42 -11.16 37.01
CA ALA A 43 -3.59 -12.28 37.92
C ALA A 43 -4.66 -12.01 39.00
N ARG A 44 -4.73 -10.81 39.55
CA ARG A 44 -5.79 -10.40 40.50
C ARG A 44 -7.17 -10.47 39.86
N HIS A 45 -7.29 -9.92 38.65
CA HIS A 45 -8.53 -9.98 37.89
C HIS A 45 -8.95 -11.44 37.59
N HIS A 46 -8.01 -12.28 37.17
CA HIS A 46 -8.28 -13.70 36.94
C HIS A 46 -8.77 -14.42 38.21
N VAL A 47 -8.12 -14.21 39.36
CA VAL A 47 -8.54 -14.78 40.65
C VAL A 47 -9.93 -14.34 41.05
N GLN A 48 -10.31 -13.06 40.79
CA GLN A 48 -11.65 -12.54 41.08
C GLN A 48 -12.75 -13.25 40.28
N HIS A 49 -12.50 -13.52 39.00
CA HIS A 49 -13.52 -14.06 38.09
C HIS A 49 -13.52 -15.58 38.01
N HIS A 50 -12.36 -16.23 38.14
CA HIS A 50 -12.22 -17.69 37.92
C HIS A 50 -11.92 -18.48 39.20
N HIS A 51 -11.70 -17.80 40.33
CA HIS A 51 -11.39 -18.43 41.62
C HIS A 51 -10.20 -19.40 41.58
N SER A 52 -9.25 -19.18 40.65
CA SER A 52 -8.03 -19.96 40.43
C SER A 52 -6.86 -19.03 40.10
N LEU A 53 -5.62 -19.50 40.28
CA LEU A 53 -4.44 -18.80 39.78
C LEU A 53 -4.35 -18.98 38.27
N PRO A 54 -3.92 -17.95 37.50
CA PRO A 54 -3.66 -18.10 36.09
C PRO A 54 -2.45 -19.01 35.83
N ASN A 55 -2.41 -19.68 34.67
CA ASN A 55 -1.38 -20.66 34.32
C ASN A 55 0.05 -20.10 34.39
N PHE A 56 0.25 -18.84 34.08
CA PHE A 56 1.57 -18.21 34.14
C PHE A 56 2.10 -17.99 35.56
N LEU A 57 1.27 -18.19 36.59
CA LEU A 57 1.67 -18.13 38.02
C LEU A 57 1.82 -19.50 38.65
N THR A 58 1.77 -20.60 37.91
CA THR A 58 1.94 -21.95 38.46
C THR A 58 3.34 -22.17 39.01
N ASN A 59 4.37 -21.52 38.42
CA ASN A 59 5.73 -21.49 38.92
C ASN A 59 6.47 -20.22 38.45
N GLU A 60 7.65 -19.94 39.02
CA GLU A 60 8.44 -18.76 38.67
C GLU A 60 8.92 -18.78 37.20
N THR A 61 9.24 -19.95 36.66
CA THR A 61 9.67 -20.09 35.25
C THR A 61 8.59 -19.64 34.28
N THR A 62 7.33 -20.02 34.48
CA THR A 62 6.21 -19.63 33.62
C THR A 62 5.89 -18.12 33.74
N LEU A 63 6.04 -17.56 34.94
CA LEU A 63 5.88 -16.12 35.13
C LEU A 63 6.95 -15.32 34.39
N PHE A 64 8.21 -15.72 34.50
CA PHE A 64 9.30 -15.03 33.81
C PHE A 64 9.27 -15.24 32.31
N ALA A 65 8.79 -16.39 31.81
CA ALA A 65 8.52 -16.60 30.39
C ALA A 65 7.43 -15.62 29.89
N GLN A 66 6.34 -15.46 30.63
CA GLN A 66 5.29 -14.50 30.29
C GLN A 66 5.81 -13.04 30.35
N LEU A 67 6.64 -12.71 31.34
CA LEU A 67 7.30 -11.40 31.45
C LEU A 67 8.22 -11.15 30.25
N SER A 68 9.04 -12.13 29.87
CA SER A 68 9.93 -12.06 28.70
C SER A 68 9.13 -11.79 27.42
N HIS A 69 8.04 -12.53 27.23
CA HIS A 69 7.14 -12.33 26.10
C HIS A 69 6.59 -10.90 26.06
N SER A 70 6.02 -10.42 27.19
CA SER A 70 5.46 -9.07 27.28
C SER A 70 6.51 -7.97 27.05
N LEU A 71 7.71 -8.13 27.59
CA LEU A 71 8.83 -7.19 27.39
C LEU A 71 9.33 -7.19 25.93
N SER A 72 9.40 -8.36 25.31
CA SER A 72 9.78 -8.49 23.90
C SER A 72 8.77 -7.79 22.98
N GLN A 73 7.48 -7.91 23.29
CA GLN A 73 6.42 -7.21 22.54
C GLN A 73 6.58 -5.67 22.58
N LEU A 74 7.09 -5.08 23.67
CA LEU A 74 7.34 -3.64 23.74
C LEU A 74 8.39 -3.14 22.73
N ARG A 75 9.32 -4.01 22.32
CA ARG A 75 10.36 -3.70 21.32
C ARG A 75 9.97 -4.12 19.90
N THR A 76 8.92 -4.90 19.76
CA THR A 76 8.49 -5.39 18.44
C THR A 76 7.85 -4.25 17.65
N VAL A 77 8.46 -3.94 16.50
CA VAL A 77 7.86 -3.01 15.54
C VAL A 77 6.56 -3.61 15.02
N GLN A 78 5.45 -2.87 15.18
CA GLN A 78 4.12 -3.36 14.79
C GLN A 78 3.91 -3.38 13.26
N LEU A 79 4.52 -2.40 12.54
CA LEU A 79 4.59 -2.45 11.07
C LEU A 79 5.64 -3.47 10.65
N ARG A 80 5.25 -4.73 10.63
CA ARG A 80 6.12 -5.86 10.32
C ARG A 80 5.87 -6.42 8.93
N PRO A 81 6.90 -7.02 8.28
CA PRO A 81 6.72 -7.71 7.01
C PRO A 81 5.65 -8.80 7.10
N VAL A 82 4.99 -9.04 5.97
CA VAL A 82 4.06 -10.16 5.78
C VAL A 82 4.29 -10.80 4.42
N PHE A 83 3.98 -12.08 4.27
CA PHE A 83 3.87 -12.71 2.96
C PHE A 83 2.47 -12.49 2.40
N ASN A 84 2.39 -11.79 1.27
CA ASN A 84 1.13 -11.53 0.58
C ASN A 84 0.80 -12.69 -0.38
N LEU A 85 -0.14 -13.54 0.01
CA LEU A 85 -0.69 -14.63 -0.80
C LEU A 85 -2.19 -14.42 -1.09
N THR A 86 -2.66 -13.17 -1.10
CA THR A 86 -4.06 -12.83 -1.37
C THR A 86 -4.43 -12.93 -2.85
N GLY A 87 -3.44 -12.86 -3.75
CA GLY A 87 -3.64 -12.72 -5.19
C GLY A 87 -3.87 -11.28 -5.64
N THR A 88 -3.80 -10.29 -4.76
CA THR A 88 -3.82 -8.86 -5.13
C THR A 88 -2.40 -8.32 -5.04
N VAL A 89 -1.81 -7.92 -6.18
CA VAL A 89 -0.41 -7.46 -6.24
C VAL A 89 -0.24 -6.11 -5.54
N LEU A 90 -0.99 -5.09 -5.97
CA LEU A 90 -1.01 -3.76 -5.36
C LEU A 90 -2.05 -3.68 -4.24
N HIS A 91 -1.85 -4.49 -3.19
CA HIS A 91 -2.82 -4.59 -2.09
C HIS A 91 -2.76 -3.36 -1.19
N THR A 92 -3.84 -2.57 -1.15
CA THR A 92 -3.91 -1.29 -0.43
C THR A 92 -3.53 -1.41 1.05
N ASN A 93 -4.04 -2.44 1.74
CA ASN A 93 -3.80 -2.61 3.18
C ASN A 93 -2.45 -3.26 3.51
N LEU A 94 -1.70 -3.72 2.50
CA LEU A 94 -0.38 -4.35 2.66
C LEU A 94 0.77 -3.50 2.09
N GLY A 95 0.54 -2.21 1.86
CA GLY A 95 1.56 -1.24 1.49
C GLY A 95 1.71 -0.99 -0.01
N ARG A 96 0.86 -1.58 -0.87
CA ARG A 96 0.85 -1.42 -2.33
C ARG A 96 2.15 -1.88 -3.02
N GLY A 97 2.74 -1.03 -3.89
CA GLY A 97 3.95 -1.38 -4.66
C GLY A 97 5.19 -1.51 -3.78
N LEU A 98 5.94 -2.59 -4.00
CA LEU A 98 7.25 -2.78 -3.39
C LEU A 98 8.29 -1.97 -4.16
N TRP A 99 9.26 -1.41 -3.45
CA TRP A 99 10.32 -0.64 -4.05
C TRP A 99 11.36 -1.55 -4.70
N SER A 100 11.92 -1.10 -5.81
CA SER A 100 13.07 -1.75 -6.43
C SER A 100 14.31 -1.68 -5.52
N GLU A 101 15.26 -2.58 -5.75
CA GLU A 101 16.53 -2.57 -5.01
C GLU A 101 17.25 -1.22 -5.14
N ALA A 102 17.26 -0.63 -6.32
CA ALA A 102 17.84 0.69 -6.55
C ALA A 102 17.16 1.79 -5.71
N ALA A 103 15.82 1.74 -5.60
CA ALA A 103 15.07 2.68 -4.78
C ALA A 103 15.35 2.50 -3.28
N VAL A 104 15.45 1.25 -2.81
CA VAL A 104 15.82 0.95 -1.41
C VAL A 104 17.23 1.46 -1.09
N GLN A 105 18.19 1.22 -1.97
CA GLN A 105 19.58 1.70 -1.79
C GLN A 105 19.65 3.22 -1.76
N ALA A 106 18.95 3.90 -2.69
CA ALA A 106 18.90 5.37 -2.72
C ALA A 106 18.26 5.96 -1.46
N ALA A 107 17.16 5.38 -0.99
CA ALA A 107 16.50 5.76 0.26
C ALA A 107 17.43 5.58 1.46
N THR A 108 18.09 4.43 1.57
CA THR A 108 19.04 4.13 2.64
C THR A 108 20.21 5.11 2.64
N CYS A 109 20.77 5.40 1.48
CA CYS A 109 21.83 6.40 1.32
C CYS A 109 21.36 7.78 1.80
N ALA A 110 20.15 8.20 1.41
CA ALA A 110 19.58 9.47 1.81
C ALA A 110 19.32 9.56 3.33
N MET A 111 18.93 8.44 3.97
CA MET A 111 18.73 8.40 5.43
C MET A 111 20.05 8.56 6.20
N GLN A 112 21.11 7.96 5.70
CA GLN A 112 22.41 7.93 6.37
C GLN A 112 23.27 9.19 6.14
N ASN A 113 22.94 10.02 5.14
CA ASN A 113 23.76 11.14 4.72
C ASN A 113 23.00 12.46 4.65
N ASN A 114 23.75 13.58 4.65
CA ASN A 114 23.22 14.84 4.14
C ASN A 114 23.14 14.75 2.61
N VAL A 115 22.04 15.25 2.05
CA VAL A 115 21.80 15.26 0.60
C VAL A 115 21.47 16.67 0.12
N ALA A 116 21.79 16.98 -1.12
CA ALA A 116 21.49 18.26 -1.76
C ALA A 116 19.98 18.35 -2.09
N LEU A 117 19.14 18.45 -1.05
CA LEU A 117 17.68 18.37 -1.16
C LEU A 117 17.07 19.65 -1.74
N GLU A 118 17.48 20.82 -1.24
CA GLU A 118 17.05 22.15 -1.72
C GLU A 118 18.28 22.97 -2.17
N PHE A 119 19.25 22.29 -2.76
CA PHE A 119 20.51 22.89 -3.17
C PHE A 119 20.93 22.33 -4.52
N ASP A 120 21.09 23.20 -5.48
CA ASP A 120 21.66 22.88 -6.79
C ASP A 120 23.19 22.87 -6.65
N ILE A 121 23.79 21.69 -6.83
CA ILE A 121 25.24 21.52 -6.66
C ILE A 121 26.01 22.24 -7.77
N ASP A 122 25.51 22.21 -8.99
CA ASP A 122 26.20 22.77 -10.16
C ASP A 122 26.18 24.31 -10.12
N GLU A 123 25.05 24.89 -9.73
CA GLU A 123 24.86 26.35 -9.65
C GLU A 123 25.27 26.91 -8.27
N GLY A 124 25.52 26.05 -7.27
CA GLY A 124 25.88 26.49 -5.94
C GLY A 124 24.83 27.33 -5.20
N ARG A 125 23.55 27.16 -5.54
CA ARG A 125 22.42 27.96 -5.04
C ARG A 125 21.25 27.10 -4.55
N ARG A 126 20.33 27.77 -3.84
CA ARG A 126 19.08 27.14 -3.41
C ARG A 126 18.22 26.78 -4.63
N SER A 127 17.63 25.58 -4.61
CA SER A 127 16.70 25.08 -5.64
C SER A 127 15.43 24.51 -5.03
N HIS A 128 14.48 24.10 -5.87
CA HIS A 128 13.34 23.30 -5.46
C HIS A 128 13.80 21.86 -5.20
N ARG A 129 13.24 21.21 -4.14
CA ARG A 129 13.63 19.85 -3.75
C ARG A 129 13.29 18.77 -4.77
N ASP A 130 12.36 19.02 -5.67
CA ASP A 130 11.92 18.11 -6.72
C ASP A 130 12.48 18.47 -8.10
N LEU A 131 13.51 19.33 -8.18
CA LEU A 131 14.13 19.78 -9.42
C LEU A 131 14.57 18.60 -10.31
N TYR A 132 15.44 17.74 -9.81
CA TYR A 132 15.97 16.60 -10.57
C TYR A 132 14.89 15.58 -10.96
N ILE A 133 13.87 15.42 -10.11
CA ILE A 133 12.71 14.56 -10.41
C ILE A 133 11.87 15.21 -11.51
N SER A 134 11.65 16.53 -11.45
CA SER A 134 10.91 17.27 -12.48
C SER A 134 11.55 17.08 -13.86
N GLU A 135 12.86 17.27 -13.96
CA GLU A 135 13.60 17.05 -15.21
C GLU A 135 13.47 15.63 -15.75
N LEU A 136 13.60 14.64 -14.84
CA LEU A 136 13.52 13.22 -15.21
C LEU A 136 12.11 12.83 -15.66
N VAL A 137 11.08 13.25 -14.92
CA VAL A 137 9.68 12.98 -15.27
C VAL A 137 9.31 13.68 -16.58
N SER A 138 9.75 14.92 -16.79
CA SER A 138 9.53 15.64 -18.05
C SER A 138 10.14 14.89 -19.23
N LYS A 139 11.37 14.36 -19.07
CA LYS A 139 12.02 13.55 -20.11
C LYS A 139 11.25 12.26 -20.42
N ILE A 140 10.69 11.59 -19.42
CA ILE A 140 9.92 10.35 -19.57
C ILE A 140 8.55 10.61 -20.18
N THR A 141 7.87 11.68 -19.78
CA THR A 141 6.47 11.92 -20.13
C THR A 141 6.27 12.85 -21.32
N GLY A 142 7.30 13.64 -21.69
CA GLY A 142 7.20 14.71 -22.69
C GLY A 142 6.55 16.00 -22.16
N ALA A 143 6.26 16.09 -20.87
CA ALA A 143 5.75 17.30 -20.25
C ALA A 143 6.85 18.37 -20.10
N GLU A 144 6.46 19.65 -20.02
CA GLU A 144 7.41 20.76 -19.87
C GLU A 144 8.05 20.82 -18.47
N ALA A 145 7.27 20.47 -17.42
CA ALA A 145 7.72 20.48 -16.04
C ALA A 145 6.91 19.50 -15.17
N ALA A 146 7.38 19.27 -13.95
CA ALA A 146 6.68 18.47 -12.96
C ALA A 146 6.78 19.05 -11.54
N CYS A 147 5.83 18.65 -10.69
CA CYS A 147 5.76 18.98 -9.28
C CYS A 147 5.43 17.70 -8.48
N VAL A 148 6.11 17.47 -7.36
CA VAL A 148 5.91 16.26 -6.55
C VAL A 148 5.40 16.61 -5.16
N VAL A 149 4.35 15.91 -4.73
CA VAL A 149 3.73 16.01 -3.41
C VAL A 149 3.59 14.61 -2.78
N ASN A 150 3.14 14.52 -1.54
CA ASN A 150 3.19 13.31 -0.73
C ASN A 150 2.23 12.18 -1.17
N ASN A 151 1.19 12.47 -1.93
CA ASN A 151 0.30 11.48 -2.58
C ASN A 151 -0.57 12.14 -3.65
N ASN A 152 -1.29 11.35 -4.45
CA ASN A 152 -2.11 11.87 -5.53
C ASN A 152 -3.33 12.68 -5.04
N ALA A 153 -3.91 12.36 -3.89
CA ALA A 153 -4.98 13.18 -3.30
C ALA A 153 -4.49 14.60 -2.99
N ALA A 154 -3.25 14.73 -2.49
CA ALA A 154 -2.61 16.02 -2.27
C ALA A 154 -2.30 16.75 -3.59
N ALA A 155 -1.99 16.03 -4.68
CA ALA A 155 -1.80 16.60 -5.99
C ALA A 155 -3.10 17.23 -6.51
N VAL A 156 -4.21 16.51 -6.43
CA VAL A 156 -5.54 17.01 -6.81
C VAL A 156 -5.93 18.21 -5.95
N LEU A 157 -5.77 18.13 -4.62
CA LEU A 157 -6.04 19.25 -3.71
C LEU A 157 -5.21 20.50 -4.07
N LEU A 158 -3.91 20.32 -4.36
CA LEU A 158 -3.02 21.44 -4.70
C LEU A 158 -3.45 22.12 -6.01
N MET A 159 -3.77 21.35 -7.06
CA MET A 159 -4.25 21.88 -8.34
C MET A 159 -5.56 22.66 -8.15
N LEU A 160 -6.53 22.07 -7.46
CA LEU A 160 -7.82 22.69 -7.18
C LEU A 160 -7.67 24.01 -6.39
N ALA A 161 -6.92 23.96 -5.28
CA ALA A 161 -6.73 25.12 -4.41
C ALA A 161 -5.94 26.26 -5.08
N THR A 162 -5.05 25.93 -6.02
CA THR A 162 -4.25 26.94 -6.74
C THR A 162 -5.09 27.65 -7.80
N PHE A 163 -5.87 26.91 -8.59
CA PHE A 163 -6.46 27.43 -9.81
C PHE A 163 -7.98 27.67 -9.76
N ALA A 164 -8.68 27.02 -8.82
CA ALA A 164 -10.14 27.01 -8.81
C ALA A 164 -10.78 27.50 -7.51
N LYS A 165 -10.01 28.10 -6.61
CA LYS A 165 -10.57 28.66 -5.37
C LYS A 165 -11.66 29.71 -5.70
N ASP A 166 -12.83 29.53 -5.09
CA ASP A 166 -14.05 30.34 -5.30
C ASP A 166 -14.64 30.27 -6.71
N LYS A 167 -14.12 29.38 -7.58
CA LYS A 167 -14.56 29.17 -8.96
C LYS A 167 -15.17 27.80 -9.17
N GLU A 168 -15.70 27.58 -10.36
CA GLU A 168 -16.37 26.36 -10.78
C GLU A 168 -15.42 25.41 -11.50
N VAL A 169 -15.54 24.11 -11.17
CA VAL A 169 -14.83 23.02 -11.85
C VAL A 169 -15.87 22.08 -12.43
N ILE A 170 -15.82 21.88 -13.75
CA ILE A 170 -16.76 21.02 -14.46
C ILE A 170 -16.22 19.62 -14.55
N VAL A 171 -16.98 18.62 -14.05
CA VAL A 171 -16.60 17.19 -14.01
C VAL A 171 -17.78 16.35 -14.48
N SER A 172 -17.51 15.26 -15.19
CA SER A 172 -18.54 14.27 -15.50
C SER A 172 -19.06 13.59 -14.23
N ARG A 173 -20.39 13.47 -14.11
CA ARG A 173 -21.03 12.75 -12.99
C ARG A 173 -20.57 11.29 -12.89
N GLY A 174 -20.31 10.64 -14.03
CA GLY A 174 -19.77 9.28 -14.09
C GLY A 174 -18.31 9.17 -13.65
N GLU A 175 -17.62 10.26 -13.32
CA GLU A 175 -16.22 10.32 -12.92
C GLU A 175 -16.02 10.78 -11.46
N LEU A 176 -17.11 10.91 -10.68
CA LEU A 176 -17.05 11.27 -9.26
C LEU A 176 -16.64 10.07 -8.41
N VAL A 177 -15.36 9.78 -8.44
CA VAL A 177 -14.77 8.59 -7.80
C VAL A 177 -14.67 8.74 -6.28
N GLU A 178 -14.84 7.61 -5.57
CA GLU A 178 -14.43 7.42 -4.17
C GLU A 178 -13.31 6.38 -4.12
N ILE A 179 -12.19 6.71 -3.46
CA ILE A 179 -11.02 5.83 -3.32
C ILE A 179 -10.61 5.75 -1.85
N GLY A 180 -10.28 4.55 -1.37
CA GLY A 180 -9.70 4.34 -0.03
C GLY A 180 -10.60 4.72 1.15
N GLY A 181 -11.92 4.76 0.94
CA GLY A 181 -12.92 4.94 1.99
C GLY A 181 -13.14 6.39 2.48
N ALA A 182 -12.34 7.35 2.00
CA ALA A 182 -12.47 8.75 2.44
C ALA A 182 -12.16 9.80 1.35
N PHE A 183 -11.44 9.43 0.29
CA PHE A 183 -11.17 10.35 -0.79
C PHE A 183 -12.32 10.34 -1.80
N ARG A 184 -13.08 11.43 -1.84
CA ARG A 184 -14.16 11.68 -2.80
C ARG A 184 -13.87 12.97 -3.54
N ILE A 185 -14.01 12.97 -4.86
CA ILE A 185 -13.79 14.17 -5.68
C ILE A 185 -14.64 15.36 -5.20
N PRO A 186 -15.95 15.21 -4.91
CA PRO A 186 -16.74 16.34 -4.40
C PRO A 186 -16.21 16.90 -3.07
N ASP A 187 -15.80 16.03 -2.15
CA ASP A 187 -15.34 16.45 -0.82
C ASP A 187 -13.99 17.19 -0.92
N ILE A 188 -13.09 16.73 -1.78
CA ILE A 188 -11.80 17.40 -2.02
C ILE A 188 -12.00 18.75 -2.71
N MET A 189 -12.93 18.87 -3.64
CA MET A 189 -13.29 20.16 -4.26
C MET A 189 -13.81 21.14 -3.22
N LEU A 190 -14.69 20.69 -2.33
CA LEU A 190 -15.20 21.51 -1.23
C LEU A 190 -14.06 21.98 -0.30
N GLN A 191 -13.13 21.08 0.06
CA GLN A 191 -11.96 21.43 0.89
C GLN A 191 -11.00 22.40 0.19
N ALA A 192 -10.89 22.33 -1.12
CA ALA A 192 -10.10 23.25 -1.91
C ALA A 192 -10.77 24.63 -2.08
N GLY A 193 -12.03 24.78 -1.68
CA GLY A 193 -12.81 26.00 -1.85
C GLY A 193 -13.40 26.16 -3.25
N CYS A 194 -13.54 25.05 -4.01
CA CYS A 194 -14.09 25.05 -5.37
C CYS A 194 -15.60 24.78 -5.35
N LYS A 195 -16.27 25.18 -6.43
CA LYS A 195 -17.65 24.78 -6.72
C LYS A 195 -17.66 23.64 -7.75
N LEU A 196 -18.16 22.49 -7.37
CA LEU A 196 -18.35 21.37 -8.28
C LEU A 196 -19.55 21.65 -9.21
N VAL A 197 -19.33 21.53 -10.52
CA VAL A 197 -20.37 21.52 -11.55
C VAL A 197 -20.39 20.15 -12.21
N GLU A 198 -21.37 19.32 -11.85
CA GLU A 198 -21.56 17.99 -12.41
C GLU A 198 -22.27 18.04 -13.74
N VAL A 199 -21.72 17.35 -14.76
CA VAL A 199 -22.33 17.28 -16.10
C VAL A 199 -22.64 15.85 -16.53
N GLY A 200 -23.63 15.70 -17.42
CA GLY A 200 -24.08 14.40 -17.89
C GLY A 200 -24.83 13.59 -16.85
N THR A 201 -24.79 12.28 -16.99
CA THR A 201 -25.41 11.29 -16.10
C THR A 201 -24.36 10.28 -15.64
N THR A 202 -24.75 9.34 -14.77
CA THR A 202 -23.84 8.31 -14.23
C THR A 202 -23.11 7.52 -15.32
N ASN A 203 -23.80 7.19 -16.41
CA ASN A 203 -23.29 6.32 -17.47
C ASN A 203 -23.05 7.03 -18.80
N ARG A 204 -23.53 8.27 -18.96
CA ARG A 204 -23.40 8.98 -20.24
C ARG A 204 -23.14 10.45 -20.05
N THR A 205 -22.00 10.90 -20.56
CA THR A 205 -21.62 12.31 -20.65
C THR A 205 -21.15 12.60 -22.08
N HIS A 206 -21.62 13.70 -22.62
CA HIS A 206 -21.31 14.16 -23.99
C HIS A 206 -20.61 15.51 -23.95
N LEU A 207 -19.85 15.84 -24.97
CA LEU A 207 -19.14 17.12 -25.07
C LEU A 207 -20.05 18.34 -24.92
N LYS A 208 -21.30 18.24 -25.43
CA LYS A 208 -22.32 19.28 -25.26
C LYS A 208 -22.68 19.59 -23.82
N ASP A 209 -22.57 18.59 -22.93
CA ASP A 209 -22.91 18.75 -21.51
C ASP A 209 -21.86 19.64 -20.83
N TYR A 210 -20.57 19.45 -21.14
CA TYR A 210 -19.48 20.34 -20.71
C TYR A 210 -19.68 21.73 -21.30
N ARG A 211 -19.89 21.84 -22.62
CA ARG A 211 -20.07 23.13 -23.33
C ARG A 211 -21.18 23.98 -22.71
N ASN A 212 -22.33 23.36 -22.39
CA ASN A 212 -23.48 24.07 -21.85
C ASN A 212 -23.30 24.52 -20.39
N ALA A 213 -22.35 23.94 -19.67
CA ALA A 213 -22.06 24.27 -18.29
C ALA A 213 -21.00 25.38 -18.13
N ILE A 214 -20.24 25.69 -19.21
CA ILE A 214 -19.18 26.71 -19.19
C ILE A 214 -19.81 28.11 -19.02
N ASN A 215 -19.27 28.87 -18.07
CA ASN A 215 -19.62 30.29 -17.83
C ASN A 215 -18.39 31.06 -17.30
N GLU A 216 -18.57 32.36 -16.99
CA GLU A 216 -17.50 33.23 -16.53
C GLU A 216 -16.83 32.83 -15.21
N ASN A 217 -17.47 32.00 -14.41
CA ASN A 217 -16.93 31.49 -13.15
C ASN A 217 -16.16 30.17 -13.34
N THR A 218 -16.20 29.55 -14.51
CA THR A 218 -15.51 28.29 -14.79
C THR A 218 -13.99 28.48 -14.72
N ALA A 219 -13.32 27.70 -13.88
CA ALA A 219 -11.85 27.71 -13.75
C ALA A 219 -11.20 26.77 -14.78
N PHE A 220 -11.69 25.53 -14.87
CA PHE A 220 -11.16 24.51 -15.78
C PHE A 220 -12.14 23.34 -15.96
N LEU A 221 -11.86 22.52 -16.97
CA LEU A 221 -12.53 21.25 -17.22
C LEU A 221 -11.69 20.13 -16.61
N MET A 222 -12.31 19.27 -15.82
CA MET A 222 -11.58 18.18 -15.16
C MET A 222 -12.05 16.83 -15.69
N LYS A 223 -11.08 15.99 -16.01
CA LYS A 223 -11.24 14.56 -16.32
C LYS A 223 -10.71 13.75 -15.15
N VAL A 224 -11.49 12.77 -14.68
CA VAL A 224 -11.05 11.82 -13.64
C VAL A 224 -11.13 10.41 -14.19
N HIS A 225 -10.01 9.71 -14.19
CA HIS A 225 -9.97 8.32 -14.62
C HIS A 225 -10.61 7.41 -13.57
N THR A 226 -11.58 6.58 -14.02
CA THR A 226 -12.30 5.64 -13.15
C THR A 226 -11.47 4.40 -12.84
N SER A 227 -10.31 4.61 -12.19
CA SER A 227 -9.29 3.57 -11.98
C SER A 227 -9.71 2.45 -11.04
N ASN A 228 -10.83 2.57 -10.30
CA ASN A 228 -11.27 1.63 -9.27
C ASN A 228 -12.71 1.09 -9.47
N TYR A 229 -13.37 1.45 -10.54
CA TYR A 229 -14.68 0.89 -10.94
C TYR A 229 -14.84 0.95 -12.45
N HIS A 230 -15.80 0.18 -12.97
CA HIS A 230 -16.17 0.12 -14.39
C HIS A 230 -17.67 0.22 -14.55
N ILE A 231 -18.11 0.98 -15.56
CA ILE A 231 -19.53 1.11 -15.94
C ILE A 231 -19.71 0.45 -17.29
N GLU A 232 -20.54 -0.57 -17.34
CA GLU A 232 -20.84 -1.33 -18.56
C GLU A 232 -22.24 -1.04 -19.13
N GLY A 233 -22.44 -1.35 -20.39
CA GLY A 233 -23.73 -1.24 -21.10
C GLY A 233 -23.81 0.03 -21.93
N PHE A 234 -24.91 0.76 -21.84
CA PHE A 234 -25.14 2.01 -22.56
C PHE A 234 -24.30 3.15 -21.93
N THR A 235 -23.02 3.23 -22.27
CA THR A 235 -22.07 4.21 -21.74
C THR A 235 -21.62 5.20 -22.82
N SER A 236 -21.22 6.40 -22.39
CA SER A 236 -20.51 7.39 -23.20
C SER A 236 -19.67 8.27 -22.29
N SER A 237 -18.41 8.47 -22.62
CA SER A 237 -17.51 9.39 -21.93
C SER A 237 -16.83 10.30 -22.96
N VAL A 238 -16.42 11.48 -22.54
CA VAL A 238 -15.72 12.44 -23.40
C VAL A 238 -14.21 12.18 -23.30
N PRO A 239 -13.52 11.91 -24.43
CA PRO A 239 -12.07 11.77 -24.47
C PRO A 239 -11.37 13.10 -24.12
N GLU A 240 -10.13 13.03 -23.62
CA GLU A 240 -9.35 14.22 -23.27
C GLU A 240 -9.08 15.13 -24.47
N GLU A 241 -8.87 14.58 -25.66
CA GLU A 241 -8.62 15.32 -26.89
C GLU A 241 -9.81 16.25 -27.24
N GLU A 242 -11.04 15.77 -27.03
CA GLU A 242 -12.24 16.57 -27.24
C GLU A 242 -12.38 17.65 -26.15
N LEU A 243 -12.08 17.34 -24.90
CA LEU A 243 -12.07 18.33 -23.81
C LEU A 243 -11.01 19.39 -24.02
N VAL A 244 -9.80 19.02 -24.46
CA VAL A 244 -8.72 19.96 -24.78
C VAL A 244 -9.14 20.89 -25.93
N THR A 245 -9.81 20.36 -26.96
CA THR A 245 -10.35 21.17 -28.07
C THR A 245 -11.38 22.17 -27.55
N LEU A 246 -12.30 21.71 -26.70
CA LEU A 246 -13.31 22.58 -26.09
C LEU A 246 -12.67 23.62 -25.16
N GLY A 247 -11.69 23.22 -24.34
CA GLY A 247 -10.96 24.13 -23.46
C GLY A 247 -10.28 25.26 -24.23
N LYS A 248 -9.61 24.93 -25.34
CA LYS A 248 -8.99 25.94 -26.23
C LYS A 248 -10.00 26.93 -26.82
N GLU A 249 -11.20 26.47 -27.19
CA GLU A 249 -12.25 27.33 -27.71
C GLU A 249 -12.71 28.39 -26.71
N PHE A 250 -12.75 28.05 -25.42
CA PHE A 250 -13.20 28.90 -24.33
C PHE A 250 -12.06 29.51 -23.51
N GLY A 251 -10.79 29.25 -23.84
CA GLY A 251 -9.62 29.71 -23.08
C GLY A 251 -9.52 29.10 -21.68
N LEU A 252 -10.05 27.85 -21.49
CA LEU A 252 -10.06 27.12 -20.23
C LEU A 252 -9.03 25.98 -20.25
N PRO A 253 -8.25 25.80 -19.19
CA PRO A 253 -7.35 24.64 -19.08
C PRO A 253 -8.13 23.34 -18.87
N VAL A 254 -7.49 22.22 -19.23
CA VAL A 254 -7.97 20.86 -18.96
C VAL A 254 -7.01 20.17 -18.01
N ILE A 255 -7.57 19.61 -16.94
CA ILE A 255 -6.81 18.88 -15.93
C ILE A 255 -7.28 17.43 -15.92
N SER A 256 -6.34 16.47 -15.90
CA SER A 256 -6.63 15.04 -15.81
C SER A 256 -6.07 14.42 -14.53
N ASP A 257 -6.93 13.83 -13.70
CA ASP A 257 -6.52 12.94 -12.62
C ASP A 257 -6.50 11.50 -13.15
N LEU A 258 -5.30 11.01 -13.47
CA LEU A 258 -5.13 9.66 -14.00
C LEU A 258 -5.15 8.59 -12.90
N GLY A 259 -4.67 8.90 -11.71
CA GLY A 259 -4.70 8.02 -10.54
C GLY A 259 -3.76 6.81 -10.60
N SER A 260 -3.82 5.99 -11.64
CA SER A 260 -3.08 4.71 -11.75
C SER A 260 -1.57 4.85 -11.94
N GLY A 261 -1.13 5.88 -12.66
CA GLY A 261 0.29 6.23 -12.81
C GLY A 261 1.08 5.33 -13.76
N SER A 262 0.47 4.81 -14.84
CA SER A 262 1.21 4.05 -15.84
C SER A 262 2.13 4.95 -16.66
N LEU A 263 3.43 4.61 -16.70
CA LEU A 263 4.45 5.23 -17.55
C LEU A 263 4.97 4.27 -18.63
N THR A 264 4.41 3.07 -18.72
CA THR A 264 4.75 2.07 -19.74
C THR A 264 3.49 1.50 -20.39
N ASP A 265 3.60 1.06 -21.62
CA ASP A 265 2.51 0.36 -22.30
C ASP A 265 2.31 -1.04 -21.69
N MET A 266 1.30 -1.15 -20.84
CA MET A 266 0.96 -2.41 -20.16
C MET A 266 0.58 -3.50 -21.18
N ALA A 267 -0.07 -3.15 -22.30
CA ALA A 267 -0.48 -4.12 -23.32
C ALA A 267 0.73 -4.75 -24.01
N SER A 268 1.82 -4.02 -24.22
CA SER A 268 3.06 -4.56 -24.76
C SER A 268 3.73 -5.62 -23.87
N LEU A 269 3.39 -5.62 -22.57
CA LEU A 269 3.83 -6.61 -21.58
C LEU A 269 2.83 -7.78 -21.42
N GLY A 270 1.80 -7.86 -22.27
CA GLY A 270 0.74 -8.88 -22.17
C GLY A 270 -0.24 -8.67 -21.03
N LEU A 271 -0.32 -7.45 -20.49
CA LEU A 271 -1.22 -7.05 -19.40
C LEU A 271 -2.40 -6.25 -19.97
N PRO A 272 -3.50 -6.10 -19.21
CA PRO A 272 -4.61 -5.22 -19.60
C PRO A 272 -4.13 -3.81 -19.92
N ALA A 273 -4.71 -3.20 -20.95
CA ALA A 273 -4.35 -1.84 -21.33
C ALA A 273 -4.75 -0.83 -20.26
N GLU A 274 -3.86 0.13 -19.99
CA GLU A 274 -4.07 1.22 -19.06
C GLU A 274 -3.58 2.53 -19.68
N PRO A 275 -4.32 3.64 -19.56
CA PRO A 275 -3.89 4.92 -20.09
C PRO A 275 -2.54 5.36 -19.52
N MET A 276 -1.64 5.80 -20.40
CA MET A 276 -0.33 6.31 -20.01
C MET A 276 -0.35 7.83 -19.80
N VAL A 277 0.48 8.31 -18.88
CA VAL A 277 0.69 9.75 -18.67
C VAL A 277 1.13 10.46 -19.95
N GLN A 278 2.05 9.84 -20.72
CA GLN A 278 2.53 10.35 -22.01
C GLN A 278 1.41 10.61 -23.00
N GLN A 279 0.40 9.73 -23.04
CA GLN A 279 -0.77 9.90 -23.92
C GLN A 279 -1.58 11.15 -23.57
N LYS A 280 -1.77 11.42 -22.26
CA LYS A 280 -2.50 12.60 -21.79
C LYS A 280 -1.74 13.90 -22.07
N VAL A 281 -0.42 13.86 -21.88
CA VAL A 281 0.46 14.99 -22.24
C VAL A 281 0.42 15.24 -23.74
N ALA A 282 0.52 14.21 -24.57
CA ALA A 282 0.45 14.31 -26.03
C ALA A 282 -0.93 14.77 -26.54
N ALA A 283 -2.03 14.45 -25.84
CA ALA A 283 -3.36 14.95 -26.12
C ALA A 283 -3.50 16.45 -25.84
N GLY A 284 -2.53 17.07 -25.16
CA GLY A 284 -2.51 18.50 -24.85
C GLY A 284 -3.21 18.87 -23.55
N VAL A 285 -3.40 17.93 -22.64
CA VAL A 285 -3.89 18.20 -21.27
C VAL A 285 -2.89 19.10 -20.56
N ASP A 286 -3.38 20.15 -19.89
CA ASP A 286 -2.54 21.19 -19.28
C ASP A 286 -1.82 20.68 -18.03
N LEU A 287 -2.52 19.90 -17.19
CA LEU A 287 -1.97 19.23 -16.01
C LEU A 287 -2.50 17.81 -15.89
N VAL A 288 -1.61 16.86 -15.60
CA VAL A 288 -1.94 15.47 -15.32
C VAL A 288 -1.39 15.09 -13.96
N SER A 289 -2.23 14.51 -13.08
CA SER A 289 -1.79 14.00 -11.79
C SER A 289 -1.87 12.47 -11.73
N PHE A 290 -0.95 11.84 -11.01
CA PHE A 290 -0.89 10.38 -10.86
C PHE A 290 -0.12 9.94 -9.60
N SER A 291 -0.31 8.67 -9.22
CA SER A 291 0.29 8.07 -8.02
C SER A 291 1.64 7.41 -8.33
N GLY A 292 2.62 7.56 -7.43
CA GLY A 292 3.91 6.89 -7.52
C GLY A 292 3.90 5.43 -7.05
N ASP A 293 3.00 5.05 -6.15
CA ASP A 293 2.98 3.76 -5.45
C ASP A 293 2.01 2.71 -6.05
N LYS A 294 1.53 2.96 -7.26
CA LYS A 294 0.68 2.03 -8.01
C LYS A 294 1.46 1.43 -9.19
N LEU A 295 0.98 1.62 -10.43
CA LEU A 295 1.61 1.03 -11.63
C LEU A 295 3.01 1.56 -11.91
N LEU A 296 3.33 2.77 -11.48
CA LEU A 296 4.69 3.29 -11.52
C LEU A 296 5.66 2.42 -10.70
N GLY A 297 5.20 1.76 -9.64
CA GLY A 297 6.01 0.84 -8.84
C GLY A 297 7.06 1.52 -7.95
N GLY A 298 6.85 2.78 -7.61
CA GLY A 298 7.72 3.58 -6.73
C GLY A 298 7.16 3.81 -5.34
N PRO A 299 7.72 4.77 -4.60
CA PRO A 299 7.21 5.18 -3.30
C PRO A 299 5.88 5.94 -3.43
N GLN A 300 5.13 6.03 -2.32
CA GLN A 300 3.95 6.88 -2.28
C GLN A 300 4.34 8.33 -2.55
N ALA A 301 3.84 8.86 -3.66
CA ALA A 301 3.97 10.24 -4.08
C ALA A 301 2.78 10.60 -4.98
N GLY A 302 2.45 11.88 -5.03
CA GLY A 302 1.60 12.48 -6.06
C GLY A 302 2.49 13.25 -7.02
N ILE A 303 2.41 12.93 -8.29
CA ILE A 303 3.21 13.57 -9.33
C ILE A 303 2.25 14.35 -10.22
N ILE A 304 2.56 15.62 -10.45
CA ILE A 304 1.83 16.50 -11.36
C ILE A 304 2.77 16.86 -12.48
N VAL A 305 2.35 16.63 -13.73
CA VAL A 305 3.11 17.00 -14.93
C VAL A 305 2.27 17.88 -15.82
N GLY A 306 2.91 18.74 -16.60
CA GLY A 306 2.21 19.57 -17.56
C GLY A 306 3.00 20.78 -18.01
N LYS A 307 2.29 21.86 -18.36
CA LYS A 307 2.89 23.11 -18.80
C LYS A 307 3.67 23.79 -17.67
N LYS A 308 4.83 24.32 -18.02
CA LYS A 308 5.74 24.94 -17.06
C LYS A 308 5.09 26.08 -16.27
N GLU A 309 4.34 26.95 -16.91
CA GLU A 309 3.65 28.09 -16.28
C GLU A 309 2.74 27.63 -15.12
N TRP A 310 1.96 26.56 -15.30
CA TRP A 310 1.07 26.00 -14.29
C TRP A 310 1.86 25.31 -13.16
N ILE A 311 2.92 24.60 -13.51
CA ILE A 311 3.80 23.95 -12.50
C ILE A 311 4.51 24.99 -11.64
N ASP A 312 4.97 26.12 -12.22
CA ASP A 312 5.62 27.21 -11.47
C ASP A 312 4.65 27.84 -10.44
N GLU A 313 3.36 28.00 -10.79
CA GLU A 313 2.34 28.47 -9.84
C GLU A 313 2.08 27.45 -8.71
N LEU A 314 1.99 26.16 -9.03
CA LEU A 314 1.89 25.09 -8.01
C LEU A 314 3.08 25.11 -7.04
N GLN A 315 4.30 25.29 -7.55
CA GLN A 315 5.52 25.36 -6.75
C GLN A 315 5.54 26.58 -5.82
N ALA A 316 4.95 27.70 -6.26
CA ALA A 316 4.85 28.94 -5.49
C ALA A 316 3.72 28.90 -4.42
N HIS A 317 2.73 28.01 -4.56
CA HIS A 317 1.56 27.98 -3.69
C HIS A 317 1.93 27.53 -2.25
N PRO A 318 1.42 28.17 -1.17
CA PRO A 318 1.76 27.82 0.22
C PRO A 318 1.49 26.36 0.60
N LEU A 319 0.44 25.74 0.05
CA LEU A 319 0.13 24.33 0.27
C LEU A 319 1.25 23.39 -0.23
N LYS A 320 2.03 23.78 -1.24
CA LYS A 320 3.17 22.97 -1.71
C LYS A 320 4.15 22.65 -0.56
N ARG A 321 4.38 23.61 0.34
CA ARG A 321 5.21 23.39 1.52
C ARG A 321 4.59 22.40 2.51
N VAL A 322 3.28 22.43 2.69
CA VAL A 322 2.53 21.53 3.58
C VAL A 322 2.53 20.09 3.02
N LEU A 323 2.42 19.94 1.70
CA LEU A 323 2.23 18.68 1.00
C LEU A 323 3.53 18.06 0.46
N ARG A 324 4.69 18.62 0.76
CA ARG A 324 5.99 18.20 0.20
C ARG A 324 6.44 16.83 0.71
N CYS A 325 7.12 16.07 -0.14
CA CYS A 325 7.84 14.85 0.22
C CYS A 325 9.13 15.18 0.99
N ASP A 326 9.59 14.21 1.78
CA ASP A 326 10.91 14.22 2.41
C ASP A 326 12.01 13.70 1.46
N LYS A 327 13.26 13.73 1.95
CA LYS A 327 14.44 13.30 1.17
C LYS A 327 14.43 11.81 0.83
N VAL A 328 13.85 10.96 1.70
CA VAL A 328 13.84 9.50 1.53
C VAL A 328 12.93 9.12 0.37
N ILE A 329 11.71 9.69 0.37
CA ILE A 329 10.73 9.47 -0.70
C ILE A 329 11.24 10.01 -2.04
N LEU A 330 11.83 11.23 -2.05
CA LEU A 330 12.34 11.82 -3.29
C LEU A 330 13.50 11.02 -3.87
N SER A 331 14.44 10.55 -3.04
CA SER A 331 15.56 9.73 -3.51
C SER A 331 15.09 8.37 -4.06
N ALA A 332 14.13 7.72 -3.38
CA ALA A 332 13.55 6.48 -3.88
C ALA A 332 12.77 6.68 -5.18
N LEU A 333 12.01 7.78 -5.29
CA LEU A 333 11.26 8.11 -6.50
C LEU A 333 12.19 8.38 -7.68
N GLU A 334 13.25 9.15 -7.49
CA GLU A 334 14.26 9.41 -8.50
C GLU A 334 14.88 8.12 -9.01
N ALA A 335 15.33 7.24 -8.10
CA ALA A 335 15.92 5.94 -8.46
C ALA A 335 14.93 5.03 -9.21
N THR A 336 13.64 5.07 -8.83
CA THR A 336 12.58 4.35 -9.56
C THR A 336 12.40 4.89 -10.97
N LEU A 337 12.29 6.21 -11.13
CA LEU A 337 12.09 6.86 -12.43
C LEU A 337 13.27 6.64 -13.37
N ARG A 338 14.50 6.57 -12.86
CA ARG A 338 15.68 6.28 -13.68
C ARG A 338 15.61 4.92 -14.37
N GLN A 339 14.88 3.95 -13.81
CA GLN A 339 14.68 2.65 -14.46
C GLN A 339 13.83 2.76 -15.73
N TYR A 340 12.92 3.71 -15.81
CA TYR A 340 12.12 3.99 -17.00
C TYR A 340 12.91 4.52 -18.20
N LEU A 341 14.19 4.87 -18.01
CA LEU A 341 15.11 5.16 -19.10
C LEU A 341 15.60 3.90 -19.84
N LEU A 342 15.33 2.71 -19.29
CA LEU A 342 15.66 1.39 -19.84
C LEU A 342 14.38 0.52 -19.87
N PRO A 343 13.39 0.87 -20.71
CA PRO A 343 12.05 0.28 -20.68
C PRO A 343 12.04 -1.24 -20.89
N GLU A 344 13.01 -1.79 -21.62
CA GLU A 344 13.16 -3.23 -21.86
C GLU A 344 13.51 -4.05 -20.60
N LYS A 345 13.96 -3.41 -19.53
CA LYS A 345 14.33 -4.06 -18.26
C LYS A 345 13.30 -3.87 -17.14
N LEU A 346 12.24 -3.12 -17.38
CA LEU A 346 11.27 -2.75 -16.32
C LEU A 346 10.63 -3.97 -15.66
N SER A 347 10.27 -5.00 -16.40
CA SER A 347 9.70 -6.25 -15.86
C SER A 347 10.67 -7.04 -14.97
N GLU A 348 11.98 -6.81 -15.10
CA GLU A 348 13.00 -7.43 -14.26
C GLU A 348 13.31 -6.59 -13.02
N THR A 349 13.34 -5.26 -13.18
CA THR A 349 13.86 -4.34 -12.17
C THR A 349 12.79 -3.75 -11.25
N LEU A 350 11.54 -3.63 -11.73
CA LEU A 350 10.42 -3.13 -10.92
C LEU A 350 9.61 -4.29 -10.34
N PRO A 351 9.56 -4.49 -9.02
CA PRO A 351 8.85 -5.60 -8.38
C PRO A 351 7.38 -5.70 -8.78
N THR A 352 6.69 -4.57 -8.95
CA THR A 352 5.29 -4.54 -9.40
C THR A 352 5.14 -5.17 -10.78
N LEU A 353 5.91 -4.73 -11.77
CA LEU A 353 5.85 -5.28 -13.13
C LEU A 353 6.34 -6.72 -13.17
N ASN A 354 7.38 -7.05 -12.41
CA ASN A 354 7.88 -8.42 -12.29
C ASN A 354 6.77 -9.37 -11.81
N LEU A 355 6.04 -9.02 -10.75
CA LEU A 355 4.94 -9.85 -10.24
C LEU A 355 3.81 -9.98 -11.26
N LEU A 356 3.45 -8.90 -11.94
CA LEU A 356 2.35 -8.89 -12.91
C LEU A 356 2.67 -9.74 -14.16
N THR A 357 3.92 -9.77 -14.60
CA THR A 357 4.36 -10.45 -15.84
C THR A 357 4.84 -11.89 -15.63
N GLN A 358 4.85 -12.42 -14.41
CA GLN A 358 5.24 -13.82 -14.14
C GLN A 358 4.36 -14.79 -14.93
N SER A 359 5.01 -15.78 -15.58
CA SER A 359 4.30 -16.83 -16.32
C SER A 359 3.49 -17.74 -15.38
N VAL A 360 2.37 -18.26 -15.89
CA VAL A 360 1.52 -19.23 -15.14
C VAL A 360 2.32 -20.50 -14.82
N ASP A 361 3.25 -20.92 -15.70
CA ASP A 361 4.10 -22.10 -15.49
C ASP A 361 5.02 -21.91 -14.28
N LEU A 362 5.66 -20.73 -14.14
CA LEU A 362 6.46 -20.42 -12.95
C LEU A 362 5.61 -20.44 -11.67
N LEU A 363 4.42 -19.85 -11.72
CA LEU A 363 3.50 -19.85 -10.57
C LEU A 363 3.07 -21.27 -10.20
N LYS A 364 2.87 -22.15 -11.19
CA LYS A 364 2.53 -23.56 -10.96
C LYS A 364 3.67 -24.31 -10.27
N ILE A 365 4.91 -24.12 -10.72
CA ILE A 365 6.09 -24.71 -10.09
C ILE A 365 6.19 -24.27 -8.63
N ARG A 366 6.02 -22.98 -8.36
CA ARG A 366 6.00 -22.43 -6.99
C ARG A 366 4.86 -22.97 -6.15
N ALA A 367 3.67 -23.12 -6.72
CA ALA A 367 2.50 -23.67 -6.02
C ALA A 367 2.70 -25.14 -5.62
N GLU A 368 3.25 -25.98 -6.51
CA GLU A 368 3.57 -27.39 -6.17
C GLU A 368 4.61 -27.45 -5.05
N LYS A 369 5.63 -26.61 -5.09
CA LYS A 369 6.64 -26.53 -4.02
C LYS A 369 6.03 -26.10 -2.68
N LEU A 370 5.17 -25.08 -2.67
CA LEU A 370 4.47 -24.63 -1.47
C LEU A 370 3.55 -25.74 -0.93
N LYS A 371 2.80 -26.42 -1.80
CA LYS A 371 1.94 -27.56 -1.43
C LYS A 371 2.75 -28.67 -0.80
N GLU A 372 3.91 -29.05 -1.36
CA GLU A 372 4.80 -30.06 -0.80
C GLU A 372 5.24 -29.72 0.62
N VAL A 373 5.68 -28.47 0.85
CA VAL A 373 6.15 -28.00 2.15
C VAL A 373 5.01 -27.96 3.16
N LEU A 374 3.85 -27.42 2.79
CA LEU A 374 2.66 -27.40 3.66
C LEU A 374 2.14 -28.79 3.97
N GLY A 375 2.17 -29.71 3.01
CA GLY A 375 1.73 -31.10 3.21
C GLY A 375 2.55 -31.87 4.24
N LYS A 376 3.81 -31.48 4.45
CA LYS A 376 4.66 -32.05 5.52
C LYS A 376 4.35 -31.46 6.91
N ARG A 377 3.63 -30.34 6.96
CA ARG A 377 3.36 -29.55 8.18
C ARG A 377 1.92 -29.68 8.68
N LEU A 378 0.98 -29.77 7.74
CA LEU A 378 -0.43 -29.87 8.04
C LEU A 378 -0.82 -31.34 8.28
N ASN A 379 -1.75 -31.57 9.19
CA ASN A 379 -2.28 -32.92 9.45
C ASN A 379 -3.35 -33.28 8.39
N SER A 380 -3.81 -34.54 8.43
CA SER A 380 -4.73 -35.14 7.44
C SER A 380 -6.14 -34.53 7.38
N ARG A 381 -6.50 -33.60 8.31
CA ARG A 381 -7.78 -32.87 8.24
C ARG A 381 -7.80 -31.81 7.14
N TYR A 382 -6.64 -31.41 6.64
CA TYR A 382 -6.50 -30.42 5.59
C TYR A 382 -6.18 -31.10 4.25
N ILE A 383 -6.97 -30.77 3.24
CA ILE A 383 -6.76 -31.23 1.87
C ILE A 383 -6.14 -30.08 1.09
N LEU A 384 -4.94 -30.31 0.53
CA LEU A 384 -4.21 -29.31 -0.25
C LEU A 384 -4.30 -29.65 -1.74
N GLN A 385 -4.66 -28.65 -2.53
CA GLN A 385 -4.69 -28.75 -3.98
C GLN A 385 -3.96 -27.57 -4.62
N VAL A 386 -3.46 -27.75 -5.84
CA VAL A 386 -2.99 -26.65 -6.69
C VAL A 386 -4.07 -26.39 -7.71
N GLU A 387 -4.62 -25.18 -7.71
CA GLU A 387 -5.75 -24.81 -8.56
C GLU A 387 -5.43 -23.55 -9.37
N PRO A 388 -5.97 -23.44 -10.60
CA PRO A 388 -5.99 -22.17 -11.32
C PRO A 388 -6.68 -21.10 -10.49
N SER A 389 -6.16 -19.90 -10.53
CA SER A 389 -6.67 -18.74 -9.82
C SER A 389 -6.72 -17.52 -10.73
N LEU A 390 -7.43 -16.50 -10.28
CA LEU A 390 -7.47 -15.18 -10.90
C LEU A 390 -6.99 -14.15 -9.90
N ALA A 391 -5.82 -13.60 -10.18
CA ALA A 391 -5.22 -12.53 -9.38
C ALA A 391 -5.72 -11.16 -9.83
N GLN A 392 -5.62 -10.19 -8.93
CA GLN A 392 -5.97 -8.78 -9.19
C GLN A 392 -4.69 -7.94 -9.27
N ILE A 393 -4.68 -6.96 -10.17
CA ILE A 393 -3.59 -5.97 -10.26
C ILE A 393 -3.61 -5.11 -9.00
N GLY A 394 -4.74 -4.50 -8.67
CA GLY A 394 -4.92 -3.73 -7.45
C GLY A 394 -6.32 -3.15 -7.30
N SER A 395 -6.74 -2.83 -6.09
CA SER A 395 -8.06 -2.26 -5.84
C SER A 395 -8.20 -0.79 -6.28
N GLY A 396 -7.08 -0.10 -6.51
CA GLY A 396 -7.04 1.30 -6.98
C GLY A 396 -6.38 1.46 -8.36
N ALA A 397 -6.16 0.34 -9.07
CA ALA A 397 -5.65 0.31 -10.44
C ALA A 397 -6.13 -1.00 -11.08
N LEU A 398 -7.00 -0.91 -12.08
CA LEU A 398 -7.58 -2.05 -12.82
C LEU A 398 -8.24 -3.11 -11.90
N PRO A 399 -9.22 -2.76 -11.05
CA PRO A 399 -9.79 -3.68 -10.07
C PRO A 399 -10.68 -4.77 -10.69
N THR A 400 -11.23 -4.51 -11.88
CA THR A 400 -12.06 -5.46 -12.64
C THR A 400 -11.25 -6.42 -13.48
N GLU A 401 -10.05 -6.01 -13.86
CA GLU A 401 -9.14 -6.81 -14.67
C GLU A 401 -8.48 -7.89 -13.83
N LYS A 402 -8.53 -9.11 -14.32
CA LYS A 402 -7.96 -10.27 -13.63
C LYS A 402 -6.89 -10.92 -14.47
N LEU A 403 -5.82 -11.32 -13.79
CA LEU A 403 -4.70 -12.03 -14.42
C LEU A 403 -4.76 -13.51 -14.11
N PRO A 404 -4.50 -14.38 -15.09
CA PRO A 404 -4.33 -15.80 -14.84
C PRO A 404 -3.27 -16.04 -13.75
N SER A 405 -3.61 -16.86 -12.74
CA SER A 405 -2.73 -17.16 -11.62
C SER A 405 -2.86 -18.63 -11.20
N VAL A 406 -2.07 -19.01 -10.21
CA VAL A 406 -2.12 -20.32 -9.58
C VAL A 406 -2.07 -20.14 -8.06
N ALA A 407 -2.90 -20.90 -7.36
CA ALA A 407 -2.96 -20.90 -5.90
C ALA A 407 -2.83 -22.30 -5.30
N VAL A 408 -2.33 -22.37 -4.09
CA VAL A 408 -2.55 -23.52 -3.22
C VAL A 408 -3.84 -23.29 -2.46
N THR A 409 -4.79 -24.20 -2.59
CA THR A 409 -6.05 -24.17 -1.85
C THR A 409 -6.01 -25.18 -0.71
N ILE A 410 -6.62 -24.82 0.41
CA ILE A 410 -6.71 -25.64 1.61
C ILE A 410 -8.19 -25.78 1.96
N GLU A 411 -8.64 -27.04 2.01
CA GLU A 411 -9.99 -27.42 2.41
C GLU A 411 -9.97 -28.17 3.75
N SER A 412 -11.07 -28.10 4.48
CA SER A 412 -11.34 -28.92 5.67
C SER A 412 -12.84 -29.17 5.78
N GLU A 413 -13.24 -30.29 6.39
CA GLU A 413 -14.64 -30.59 6.65
C GLU A 413 -15.33 -29.52 7.51
N LYS A 414 -14.55 -28.87 8.40
CA LYS A 414 -15.05 -27.83 9.30
C LYS A 414 -14.44 -26.48 8.96
N GLN A 415 -15.28 -25.49 8.69
CA GLN A 415 -14.79 -24.12 8.46
C GLN A 415 -14.03 -23.52 9.66
N SER A 416 -14.35 -23.96 10.89
CA SER A 416 -13.61 -23.57 12.09
C SER A 416 -12.13 -23.97 12.03
N ASP A 417 -11.80 -25.09 11.38
CA ASP A 417 -10.40 -25.51 11.22
C ASP A 417 -9.65 -24.57 10.28
N LEU A 418 -10.27 -24.12 9.19
CA LEU A 418 -9.67 -23.14 8.27
C LEU A 418 -9.46 -21.78 8.94
N LEU A 419 -10.39 -21.33 9.79
CA LEU A 419 -10.22 -20.09 10.57
C LEU A 419 -9.09 -20.23 11.61
N ALA A 420 -8.99 -21.38 12.27
CA ALA A 420 -7.89 -21.67 13.19
C ALA A 420 -6.54 -21.70 12.45
N LEU A 421 -6.50 -22.28 11.25
CA LEU A 421 -5.32 -22.31 10.38
C LEU A 421 -4.90 -20.90 9.98
N GLU A 422 -5.84 -20.06 9.56
CA GLU A 422 -5.56 -18.65 9.22
C GLU A 422 -4.95 -17.91 10.41
N GLN A 423 -5.48 -18.09 11.62
CA GLN A 423 -4.93 -17.47 12.82
C GLN A 423 -3.49 -17.94 13.08
N GLN A 424 -3.20 -19.21 12.87
CA GLN A 424 -1.85 -19.75 13.02
C GLN A 424 -0.89 -19.16 11.97
N PHE A 425 -1.32 -18.99 10.72
CA PHE A 425 -0.53 -18.34 9.69
C PHE A 425 -0.23 -16.86 10.05
N LYS A 426 -1.18 -16.17 10.68
CA LYS A 426 -0.98 -14.80 11.18
C LYS A 426 -0.01 -14.70 12.36
N GLN A 427 0.18 -15.79 13.10
CA GLN A 427 1.10 -15.86 14.26
C GLN A 427 2.52 -16.27 13.90
N LEU A 428 2.80 -16.64 12.64
CA LEU A 428 4.15 -16.94 12.17
C LEU A 428 5.11 -15.75 12.37
N PRO A 429 6.43 -15.99 12.47
CA PRO A 429 7.43 -14.93 12.54
C PRO A 429 7.24 -13.86 11.46
N THR A 430 7.00 -14.27 10.21
CA THR A 430 6.46 -13.43 9.14
C THR A 430 5.07 -13.97 8.79
N PRO A 431 3.99 -13.24 9.13
CA PRO A 431 2.62 -13.68 8.87
C PRO A 431 2.37 -13.98 7.39
N ILE A 432 1.58 -14.99 7.13
CA ILE A 432 1.07 -15.34 5.81
C ILE A 432 -0.38 -14.85 5.70
N ILE A 433 -0.66 -14.04 4.69
CA ILE A 433 -1.99 -13.48 4.43
C ILE A 433 -2.53 -14.08 3.14
N GLY A 434 -3.57 -14.91 3.27
CA GLY A 434 -4.33 -15.48 2.15
C GLY A 434 -5.75 -14.88 2.07
N ARG A 435 -6.63 -15.54 1.30
CA ARG A 435 -8.04 -15.14 1.17
C ARG A 435 -8.98 -16.34 1.31
N PHE A 436 -10.20 -16.09 1.77
CA PHE A 436 -11.28 -17.06 1.75
C PHE A 436 -12.16 -16.88 0.50
N ALA A 437 -12.39 -17.95 -0.21
CA ALA A 437 -13.37 -18.03 -1.29
C ALA A 437 -13.83 -19.48 -1.44
N ASP A 438 -15.06 -19.72 -1.86
CA ASP A 438 -15.61 -21.04 -2.21
C ASP A 438 -15.42 -22.08 -1.09
N LYS A 439 -15.54 -21.67 0.17
CA LYS A 439 -15.32 -22.47 1.38
C LYS A 439 -13.88 -23.00 1.55
N LYS A 440 -12.91 -22.48 0.80
CA LYS A 440 -11.50 -22.83 0.85
C LYS A 440 -10.67 -21.64 1.34
N PHE A 441 -9.50 -21.93 1.88
CA PHE A 441 -8.48 -20.93 2.12
C PHE A 441 -7.46 -20.93 0.97
N TRP A 442 -7.32 -19.81 0.29
CA TRP A 442 -6.52 -19.66 -0.93
C TRP A 442 -5.21 -18.96 -0.62
N LEU A 443 -4.12 -19.51 -1.10
CA LEU A 443 -2.77 -18.96 -1.06
C LEU A 443 -2.29 -18.76 -2.51
N ASP A 444 -2.54 -17.59 -3.06
CA ASP A 444 -2.25 -17.24 -4.45
C ASP A 444 -0.78 -16.83 -4.63
N LEU A 445 -0.11 -17.39 -5.63
CA LEU A 445 1.34 -17.24 -5.80
C LEU A 445 1.74 -15.97 -6.57
N ARG A 446 0.83 -15.32 -7.31
CA ARG A 446 1.17 -14.14 -8.12
C ARG A 446 1.60 -12.94 -7.26
N SER A 447 1.04 -12.79 -6.08
CA SER A 447 1.37 -11.66 -5.19
C SER A 447 2.57 -11.91 -4.26
N VAL A 448 3.26 -13.05 -4.42
CA VAL A 448 4.40 -13.45 -3.57
C VAL A 448 5.71 -12.90 -4.14
N ALA A 449 6.21 -11.83 -3.54
CA ALA A 449 7.48 -11.21 -3.96
C ALA A 449 8.72 -11.99 -3.48
N GLN A 450 8.67 -12.59 -2.31
CA GLN A 450 9.78 -13.29 -1.66
C GLN A 450 9.43 -14.76 -1.47
N PHE A 451 9.53 -15.55 -2.54
CA PHE A 451 9.12 -16.96 -2.52
C PHE A 451 10.09 -17.85 -1.74
N GLU A 452 11.39 -17.71 -1.95
CA GLU A 452 12.41 -18.51 -1.26
C GLU A 452 12.38 -18.30 0.27
N PRO A 453 12.35 -17.06 0.81
CA PRO A 453 12.18 -16.83 2.24
C PRO A 453 10.88 -17.41 2.83
N LEU A 454 9.78 -17.41 2.07
CA LEU A 454 8.54 -18.07 2.48
C LEU A 454 8.74 -19.57 2.66
N ILE A 455 9.37 -20.24 1.69
CA ILE A 455 9.64 -21.68 1.71
C ILE A 455 10.63 -22.02 2.83
N GLU A 456 11.68 -21.26 3.01
CA GLU A 456 12.64 -21.42 4.09
C GLU A 456 11.94 -21.34 5.45
N MET A 457 11.17 -20.30 5.72
CA MET A 457 10.43 -20.12 6.97
C MET A 457 9.51 -21.33 7.23
N LEU A 458 8.75 -21.78 6.23
CA LEU A 458 7.85 -22.93 6.37
C LEU A 458 8.59 -24.26 6.49
N SER A 459 9.86 -24.35 6.07
CA SER A 459 10.67 -25.56 6.15
C SER A 459 11.33 -25.75 7.52
N PHE A 460 11.60 -24.68 8.26
CA PHE A 460 12.08 -24.78 9.63
C PHE A 460 11.02 -25.39 10.54
N ASN A 461 11.47 -26.14 11.59
CA ASN A 461 10.60 -26.85 12.56
C ASN A 461 9.80 -25.88 13.44
N ILE A 462 8.94 -25.10 12.83
CA ILE A 462 7.91 -24.32 13.51
C ILE A 462 6.78 -25.32 13.79
N PRO A 463 6.38 -25.61 15.05
CA PRO A 463 5.23 -26.46 15.33
C PRO A 463 3.95 -25.75 14.84
N LEU A 464 3.67 -25.86 13.55
CA LEU A 464 2.39 -25.56 12.99
C LEU A 464 1.57 -26.82 13.22
N PHE A 465 0.79 -26.97 14.25
CA PHE A 465 -0.14 -28.10 14.40
C PHE A 465 0.37 -29.36 15.14
N SER A 466 0.62 -29.25 16.44
CA SER A 466 0.68 -30.43 17.31
C SER A 466 -0.64 -31.23 17.28
N LYS A 467 -0.57 -32.52 17.27
CA LYS A 467 -1.71 -33.47 17.17
C LYS A 467 -2.76 -33.34 18.28
N GLU A 468 -2.52 -32.48 19.28
CA GLU A 468 -3.40 -32.26 20.42
C GLU A 468 -3.50 -30.78 20.70
N GLY A 469 -4.74 -30.27 20.82
CA GLY A 469 -5.05 -28.87 21.07
C GLY A 469 -4.67 -28.38 22.47
N GLN A 470 -3.39 -28.26 22.74
CA GLN A 470 -2.84 -27.55 23.89
C GLN A 470 -1.74 -26.63 23.40
N GLY A 471 -1.94 -25.32 23.67
CA GLY A 471 -0.99 -24.29 23.29
C GLY A 471 0.35 -24.49 23.97
N GLU A 472 1.34 -24.97 23.24
CA GLU A 472 2.73 -24.79 23.60
C GLU A 472 3.21 -23.44 23.07
N ILE A 473 3.44 -22.55 24.02
CA ILE A 473 3.98 -21.22 23.82
C ILE A 473 5.45 -21.35 23.42
N TRP A 474 5.79 -20.70 22.34
CA TRP A 474 7.13 -20.59 21.74
C TRP A 474 8.20 -20.24 22.76
N GLN A 475 9.17 -21.15 22.98
CA GLN A 475 10.47 -20.82 23.52
C GLN A 475 11.47 -20.72 22.37
N LYS A 476 11.86 -19.49 22.02
CA LYS A 476 13.23 -19.07 21.73
C LYS A 476 13.27 -17.57 21.68
#